data_fe22cdfa24dd679057dc3cc9170f6428
#
_entry.id   fe22cdfa24dd679057dc3cc9170f6428
#
_cell.length_a   1.000
_cell.length_b   1.000
_cell.length_c   1.000
_cell.angle_alpha   90.00
_cell.angle_beta   90.00
_cell.angle_gamma   90.00
#
_symmetry.space_group_name_H-M   'P 1'
#
loop_
_entity.id
_entity.type
_entity.pdbx_description
1 polymer ?
#
loop_
_entity_poly.entity_id
_entity_poly.type
_entity_poly.pdbx_seq_one_letter_code
_entity_poly.pdbx_strand_id
1 'polypeptide(L)'
;MAEPARAKPKPTPETQHFWDGTQANELRLQRCDACANVYFPPRPFCPSCASRKVSVFKASGTGRLYSYVIHHRPAPGFTPPYAIAVVELDEGPPMMTNIVECPQTPKALELDMKLEVAFEKLDDKITLPLFRPAKG
;
A
#
# COMPACT_ATOMS: atom_id res chain seq x y z
N MET A 1 14.23 15.39 -23.42
CA MET A 1 12.88 14.82 -23.31
C MET A 1 12.57 14.52 -21.87
N ALA A 2 11.40 14.92 -21.40
CA ALA A 2 10.98 14.58 -20.05
C ALA A 2 10.70 13.08 -19.98
N GLU A 3 11.11 12.44 -18.86
CA GLU A 3 10.76 11.05 -18.64
C GLU A 3 9.24 10.92 -18.48
N PRO A 4 8.65 9.82 -18.96
CA PRO A 4 7.22 9.61 -18.75
C PRO A 4 6.89 9.62 -17.26
N ALA A 5 5.88 10.38 -16.88
CA ALA A 5 5.45 10.45 -15.50
C ALA A 5 4.78 9.15 -15.09
N ARG A 6 4.94 8.78 -13.80
CA ARG A 6 4.23 7.66 -13.22
C ARG A 6 2.73 7.91 -13.28
N ALA A 7 1.94 6.89 -13.64
CA ALA A 7 0.50 6.99 -13.63
C ALA A 7 0.00 7.32 -12.20
N LYS A 8 -0.96 8.23 -12.12
CA LYS A 8 -1.51 8.66 -10.83
C LYS A 8 -2.88 8.02 -10.61
N PRO A 9 -3.13 7.49 -9.40
CA PRO A 9 -4.47 7.03 -9.08
C PRO A 9 -5.47 8.19 -9.10
N LYS A 10 -6.72 7.87 -9.39
CA LYS A 10 -7.82 8.83 -9.29
C LYS A 10 -8.70 8.44 -8.12
N PRO A 11 -8.79 9.29 -7.08
CA PRO A 11 -9.72 9.00 -5.99
C PRO A 11 -11.16 8.90 -6.48
N THR A 12 -11.91 7.98 -5.89
CA THR A 12 -13.35 7.84 -6.09
C THR A 12 -14.04 8.15 -4.76
N PRO A 13 -15.38 8.35 -4.74
CA PRO A 13 -16.05 8.57 -3.47
C PRO A 13 -15.77 7.47 -2.43
N GLU A 14 -15.67 6.20 -2.87
CA GLU A 14 -15.38 5.08 -1.98
C GLU A 14 -13.96 5.06 -1.46
N THR A 15 -12.99 5.62 -2.21
CA THR A 15 -11.57 5.56 -1.85
C THR A 15 -11.03 6.88 -1.32
N GLN A 16 -11.83 7.94 -1.32
CA GLN A 16 -11.34 9.28 -0.94
C GLN A 16 -10.73 9.29 0.46
N HIS A 17 -11.35 8.60 1.42
CA HIS A 17 -10.82 8.55 2.79
C HIS A 17 -9.41 7.95 2.85
N PHE A 18 -9.15 6.96 1.99
CA PHE A 18 -7.84 6.32 1.92
C PHE A 18 -6.78 7.32 1.43
N TRP A 19 -7.10 8.06 0.37
CA TRP A 19 -6.16 9.05 -0.16
C TRP A 19 -6.02 10.28 0.74
N ASP A 20 -7.08 10.68 1.44
CA ASP A 20 -6.98 11.70 2.49
C ASP A 20 -6.07 11.22 3.62
N GLY A 21 -6.13 9.93 3.94
CA GLY A 21 -5.25 9.34 4.94
C GLY A 21 -3.79 9.40 4.53
N THR A 22 -3.47 8.97 3.30
CA THR A 22 -2.07 9.00 2.85
C THR A 22 -1.52 10.42 2.82
N GLN A 23 -2.33 11.41 2.47
CA GLN A 23 -1.92 12.82 2.52
C GLN A 23 -1.60 13.26 3.95
N ALA A 24 -2.23 12.66 4.94
CA ALA A 24 -1.98 12.93 6.36
C ALA A 24 -0.94 11.98 6.96
N ASN A 25 -0.25 11.19 6.13
CA ASN A 25 0.72 10.18 6.53
C ASN A 25 0.08 9.10 7.43
N GLU A 26 -1.14 8.72 7.08
CA GLU A 26 -1.86 7.64 7.76
C GLU A 26 -2.29 6.59 6.76
N LEU A 27 -2.09 5.32 7.11
CA LEU A 27 -2.64 4.21 6.35
C LEU A 27 -4.00 3.87 6.93
N ARG A 28 -5.07 4.18 6.20
CA ARG A 28 -6.44 3.97 6.65
C ARG A 28 -7.03 2.74 6.02
N LEU A 29 -7.55 1.84 6.85
CA LEU A 29 -8.21 0.61 6.42
C LEU A 29 -9.67 0.64 6.84
N GLN A 30 -10.44 -0.34 6.36
CA GLN A 30 -11.84 -0.48 6.74
C GLN A 30 -12.07 -1.76 7.53
N ARG A 31 -13.02 -1.69 8.44
CA ARG A 31 -13.48 -2.83 9.24
C ARG A 31 -14.99 -2.91 9.17
N CYS A 32 -15.49 -4.12 9.02
CA CYS A 32 -16.93 -4.37 9.10
C CYS A 32 -17.36 -4.36 10.57
N ASP A 33 -18.35 -3.53 10.89
CA ASP A 33 -18.88 -3.46 12.28
C ASP A 33 -19.76 -4.68 12.61
N ALA A 34 -20.24 -5.41 11.58
CA ALA A 34 -21.08 -6.58 11.78
C ALA A 34 -20.27 -7.87 12.00
N CYS A 35 -19.20 -8.10 11.22
CA CYS A 35 -18.43 -9.35 11.32
C CYS A 35 -16.97 -9.14 11.70
N ALA A 36 -16.54 -7.90 11.94
CA ALA A 36 -15.18 -7.53 12.33
C ALA A 36 -14.11 -7.79 11.26
N ASN A 37 -14.50 -8.14 10.03
CA ASN A 37 -13.53 -8.35 8.95
C ASN A 37 -12.82 -7.04 8.60
N VAL A 38 -11.48 -7.09 8.57
CA VAL A 38 -10.64 -5.97 8.12
C VAL A 38 -10.25 -6.25 6.68
N TYR A 39 -10.42 -5.27 5.80
CA TYR A 39 -10.19 -5.50 4.37
C TYR A 39 -9.58 -4.28 3.68
N PHE A 40 -8.98 -4.55 2.52
CA PHE A 40 -8.44 -3.60 1.58
C PHE A 40 -8.57 -4.21 0.19
N PRO A 41 -8.93 -3.48 -0.86
CA PRO A 41 -9.11 -2.01 -0.96
C PRO A 41 -10.43 -1.52 -0.37
N PRO A 42 -10.60 -0.17 -0.25
CA PRO A 42 -11.85 0.39 0.29
C PRO A 42 -13.08 0.00 -0.53
N ARG A 43 -14.16 -0.32 0.16
CA ARG A 43 -15.43 -0.68 -0.46
C ARG A 43 -16.59 -0.16 0.39
N PRO A 44 -17.75 0.17 -0.22
CA PRO A 44 -18.89 0.67 0.54
C PRO A 44 -19.61 -0.42 1.35
N PHE A 45 -19.18 -1.67 1.22
CA PHE A 45 -19.76 -2.80 1.95
C PHE A 45 -18.67 -3.84 2.22
N CYS A 46 -18.90 -4.66 3.24
CA CYS A 46 -17.96 -5.73 3.60
C CYS A 46 -17.92 -6.80 2.52
N PRO A 47 -16.72 -7.17 2.01
CA PRO A 47 -16.62 -8.23 0.99
C PRO A 47 -16.93 -9.63 1.55
N SER A 48 -16.94 -9.80 2.87
CA SER A 48 -17.20 -11.09 3.49
C SER A 48 -18.68 -11.31 3.79
N CYS A 49 -19.38 -10.34 4.41
CA CYS A 49 -20.75 -10.51 4.82
C CYS A 49 -21.74 -9.55 4.14
N ALA A 50 -21.24 -8.68 3.26
CA ALA A 50 -22.03 -7.71 2.49
C ALA A 50 -22.72 -6.62 3.33
N SER A 51 -22.44 -6.52 4.63
CA SER A 51 -22.97 -5.44 5.46
C SER A 51 -22.45 -4.07 4.99
N ARG A 52 -23.30 -3.06 5.04
CA ARG A 52 -22.90 -1.68 4.77
C ARG A 52 -22.44 -0.94 6.03
N LYS A 53 -22.47 -1.60 7.17
CA LYS A 53 -21.98 -1.04 8.42
C LYS A 53 -20.46 -1.24 8.50
N VAL A 54 -19.74 -0.31 7.86
CA VAL A 54 -18.29 -0.37 7.79
C VAL A 54 -17.69 0.92 8.34
N SER A 55 -16.55 0.79 9.01
CA SER A 55 -15.84 1.90 9.63
C SER A 55 -14.43 2.02 9.10
N VAL A 56 -13.91 3.23 9.09
CA VAL A 56 -12.53 3.52 8.71
C VAL A 56 -11.71 3.68 9.99
N PHE A 57 -10.51 3.12 10.00
CA PHE A 57 -9.60 3.27 11.13
C PHE A 57 -8.16 3.46 10.63
N LYS A 58 -7.32 4.03 11.49
CA LYS A 58 -5.90 4.18 11.21
C LYS A 58 -5.18 2.88 11.52
N ALA A 59 -4.53 2.31 10.52
CA ALA A 59 -3.73 1.10 10.69
C ALA A 59 -2.34 1.43 11.27
N SER A 60 -1.66 0.40 11.77
CA SER A 60 -0.31 0.55 12.31
C SER A 60 0.72 0.99 11.28
N GLY A 61 0.48 0.70 9.99
CA GLY A 61 1.44 0.96 8.94
C GLY A 61 2.57 -0.06 8.87
N THR A 62 2.43 -1.17 9.56
CA THR A 62 3.45 -2.23 9.60
C THR A 62 2.90 -3.53 9.03
N GLY A 63 3.82 -4.36 8.54
CA GLY A 63 3.47 -5.64 7.97
C GLY A 63 4.71 -6.45 7.67
N ARG A 64 4.55 -7.52 6.89
CA ARG A 64 5.67 -8.36 6.49
C ARG A 64 5.66 -8.59 4.98
N LEU A 65 6.82 -8.84 4.43
CA LEU A 65 6.97 -9.12 2.99
C LEU A 65 6.42 -10.51 2.69
N TYR A 66 5.24 -10.55 2.07
CA TYR A 66 4.59 -11.81 1.73
C TYR A 66 5.14 -12.41 0.43
N SER A 67 5.24 -11.58 -0.61
CA SER A 67 5.81 -12.01 -1.89
C SER A 67 6.29 -10.79 -2.66
N TYR A 68 7.13 -11.03 -3.67
CA TYR A 68 7.59 -9.95 -4.53
C TYR A 68 8.11 -10.49 -5.85
N VAL A 69 8.22 -9.59 -6.83
CA VAL A 69 9.00 -9.79 -8.05
C VAL A 69 9.89 -8.59 -8.25
N ILE A 70 11.06 -8.80 -8.85
CA ILE A 70 11.95 -7.69 -9.24
C ILE A 70 11.80 -7.49 -10.74
N HIS A 71 11.31 -6.32 -11.11
CA HIS A 71 11.02 -6.00 -12.50
C HIS A 71 12.24 -5.32 -13.12
N HIS A 72 12.72 -5.87 -14.24
CA HIS A 72 13.94 -5.39 -14.90
C HIS A 72 13.69 -4.60 -16.18
N ARG A 73 12.42 -4.43 -16.56
CA ARG A 73 12.04 -3.67 -17.74
C ARG A 73 11.64 -2.24 -17.37
N PRO A 74 11.95 -1.26 -18.22
CA PRO A 74 11.48 0.11 -17.97
C PRO A 74 9.94 0.18 -17.98
N ALA A 75 9.41 1.03 -17.12
CA ALA A 75 7.99 1.37 -17.10
C ALA A 75 7.88 2.87 -16.84
N PRO A 76 6.79 3.53 -17.28
CA PRO A 76 6.66 4.97 -17.07
C PRO A 76 6.77 5.35 -15.59
N GLY A 77 7.73 6.21 -15.27
CA GLY A 77 7.95 6.67 -13.90
C GLY A 77 8.72 5.72 -12.99
N PHE A 78 9.22 4.60 -13.53
CA PHE A 78 9.99 3.62 -12.77
C PHE A 78 11.36 3.40 -13.40
N THR A 79 12.38 3.31 -12.56
CA THR A 79 13.74 2.99 -12.99
C THR A 79 14.05 1.56 -12.57
N PRO A 80 14.27 0.63 -13.54
CA PRO A 80 14.60 -0.76 -13.19
C PRO A 80 16.01 -0.89 -12.62
N PRO A 81 16.30 -1.89 -11.79
CA PRO A 81 15.32 -2.84 -11.24
C PRO A 81 14.47 -2.22 -10.13
N TYR A 82 13.22 -2.65 -10.03
CA TYR A 82 12.37 -2.23 -8.92
C TYR A 82 11.46 -3.38 -8.48
N ALA A 83 11.18 -3.43 -7.19
CA ALA A 83 10.37 -4.50 -6.62
C ALA A 83 8.89 -4.13 -6.66
N ILE A 84 8.07 -5.08 -7.11
CA ILE A 84 6.61 -5.05 -6.94
C ILE A 84 6.31 -6.12 -5.92
N ALA A 85 5.68 -5.73 -4.82
CA ALA A 85 5.55 -6.61 -3.66
C ALA A 85 4.12 -6.67 -3.14
N VAL A 86 3.81 -7.76 -2.43
CA VAL A 86 2.62 -7.87 -1.62
C VAL A 86 3.06 -7.87 -0.16
N VAL A 87 2.54 -6.94 0.61
CA VAL A 87 2.77 -6.83 2.04
C VAL A 87 1.54 -7.36 2.76
N GLU A 88 1.73 -8.30 3.68
CA GLU A 88 0.66 -8.71 4.57
C GLU A 88 0.67 -7.76 5.78
N LEU A 89 -0.37 -6.93 5.88
CA LEU A 89 -0.46 -5.95 6.95
C LEU A 89 -0.71 -6.64 8.29
N ASP A 90 -0.23 -6.02 9.38
CA ASP A 90 -0.44 -6.58 10.72
C ASP A 90 -1.91 -6.75 11.04
N GLU A 91 -2.78 -5.94 10.45
CA GLU A 91 -4.24 -6.03 10.60
C GLU A 91 -4.86 -7.15 9.77
N GLY A 92 -4.10 -7.83 8.91
CA GLY A 92 -4.52 -8.98 8.14
C GLY A 92 -4.58 -8.83 6.63
N PRO A 93 -5.10 -7.74 6.06
CA PRO A 93 -5.25 -7.68 4.60
C PRO A 93 -3.92 -7.55 3.88
N PRO A 94 -3.81 -8.13 2.68
CA PRO A 94 -2.64 -7.90 1.82
C PRO A 94 -2.77 -6.58 1.06
N MET A 95 -1.63 -5.96 0.77
CA MET A 95 -1.58 -4.73 -0.03
C MET A 95 -0.44 -4.84 -1.03
N MET A 96 -0.74 -4.56 -2.31
CA MET A 96 0.29 -4.49 -3.34
C MET A 96 0.99 -3.13 -3.27
N THR A 97 2.32 -3.14 -3.35
CA THR A 97 3.12 -1.94 -3.18
C THR A 97 4.50 -2.10 -3.84
N ASN A 98 5.34 -1.10 -3.67
CA ASN A 98 6.77 -1.19 -3.97
C ASN A 98 7.56 -1.15 -2.67
N ILE A 99 8.72 -1.81 -2.65
CA ILE A 99 9.63 -1.73 -1.50
C ILE A 99 10.73 -0.75 -1.85
N VAL A 100 10.91 0.26 -0.99
CA VAL A 100 11.84 1.35 -1.22
C VAL A 100 12.87 1.43 -0.09
N GLU A 101 13.86 2.31 -0.23
CA GLU A 101 14.91 2.56 0.76
C GLU A 101 15.73 1.32 1.09
N CYS A 102 15.89 0.41 0.11
CA CYS A 102 16.77 -0.75 0.22
C CYS A 102 17.20 -1.20 -1.18
N PRO A 103 18.28 -1.99 -1.29
CA PRO A 103 18.65 -2.54 -2.60
C PRO A 103 17.53 -3.42 -3.17
N GLN A 104 17.33 -3.33 -4.48
CA GLN A 104 16.29 -4.09 -5.17
C GLN A 104 16.85 -5.43 -5.63
N THR A 105 17.19 -6.28 -4.66
CA THR A 105 17.84 -7.57 -4.90
C THR A 105 17.21 -8.64 -4.02
N PRO A 106 17.25 -9.93 -4.45
CA PRO A 106 16.74 -11.01 -3.60
C PRO A 106 17.46 -11.11 -2.26
N LYS A 107 18.71 -10.70 -2.19
CA LYS A 107 19.47 -10.72 -0.94
C LYS A 107 18.90 -9.73 0.07
N ALA A 108 18.47 -8.56 -0.39
CA ALA A 108 17.93 -7.52 0.48
C ALA A 108 16.45 -7.73 0.80
N LEU A 109 15.72 -8.47 -0.06
CA LEU A 109 14.29 -8.67 0.06
C LEU A 109 13.99 -10.08 0.55
N GLU A 110 14.11 -10.27 1.86
CA GLU A 110 13.82 -11.57 2.48
C GLU A 110 12.34 -11.71 2.74
N LEU A 111 11.77 -12.88 2.41
CA LEU A 111 10.37 -13.16 2.71
C LEU A 111 10.14 -13.12 4.22
N ASP A 112 8.99 -12.63 4.61
CA ASP A 112 8.57 -12.45 6.00
C ASP A 112 9.34 -11.36 6.77
N MET A 113 10.24 -10.61 6.10
CA MET A 113 10.90 -9.48 6.75
C MET A 113 9.88 -8.42 7.17
N LYS A 114 10.18 -7.73 8.26
CA LYS A 114 9.32 -6.67 8.78
C LYS A 114 9.44 -5.42 7.93
N LEU A 115 8.29 -4.85 7.59
CA LEU A 115 8.18 -3.65 6.78
C LEU A 115 7.36 -2.58 7.48
N GLU A 116 7.63 -1.33 7.15
CA GLU A 116 6.83 -0.20 7.61
C GLU A 116 6.48 0.69 6.42
N VAL A 117 5.35 1.38 6.49
CA VAL A 117 4.88 2.23 5.42
C VAL A 117 5.80 3.44 5.26
N ALA A 118 6.07 3.79 4.00
CA ALA A 118 6.84 4.98 3.61
C ALA A 118 5.99 5.74 2.61
N PHE A 119 5.52 6.92 2.97
CA PHE A 119 4.63 7.70 2.11
C PHE A 119 5.45 8.49 1.10
N GLU A 120 5.09 8.35 -0.18
CA GLU A 120 5.73 9.08 -1.27
C GLU A 120 4.73 10.02 -1.93
N LYS A 121 4.98 11.32 -1.79
CA LYS A 121 4.12 12.33 -2.39
C LYS A 121 4.39 12.43 -3.88
N LEU A 122 3.36 12.17 -4.71
CA LEU A 122 3.46 12.32 -6.16
C LEU A 122 3.13 13.75 -6.60
N ASP A 123 2.11 14.36 -5.98
CA ASP A 123 1.70 15.74 -6.24
C ASP A 123 0.93 16.26 -5.04
N ASP A 124 0.27 17.41 -5.20
CA ASP A 124 -0.48 18.05 -4.11
C ASP A 124 -1.72 17.25 -3.67
N LYS A 125 -2.14 16.27 -4.45
CA LYS A 125 -3.38 15.51 -4.20
C LYS A 125 -3.15 14.04 -3.90
N ILE A 126 -2.03 13.46 -4.37
CA ILE A 126 -1.79 12.02 -4.27
C ILE A 126 -0.47 11.73 -3.56
N THR A 127 -0.55 10.94 -2.51
CA THR A 127 0.59 10.39 -1.79
C THR A 127 0.44 8.87 -1.81
N LEU A 128 1.46 8.15 -2.27
CA LEU A 128 1.44 6.70 -2.36
C LEU A 128 1.90 6.06 -1.04
N PRO A 129 1.22 4.99 -0.59
CA PRO A 129 1.72 4.19 0.52
C PRO A 129 2.68 3.12 0.00
N LEU A 130 3.95 3.40 0.06
CA LEU A 130 5.00 2.43 -0.23
C LEU A 130 5.51 1.84 1.09
N PHE A 131 6.37 0.83 1.01
CA PHE A 131 6.91 0.19 2.20
C PHE A 131 8.43 0.15 2.14
N ARG A 132 9.05 0.13 3.30
CA ARG A 132 10.50 0.01 3.48
C ARG A 132 10.81 -0.96 4.60
N PRO A 133 12.05 -1.49 4.67
CA PRO A 133 12.42 -2.32 5.81
C PRO A 133 12.20 -1.56 7.11
N ALA A 134 11.58 -2.24 8.08
CA ALA A 134 11.30 -1.63 9.38
C ALA A 134 12.58 -1.39 10.15
N LYS A 135 12.65 -0.26 10.85
CA LYS A 135 13.78 0.09 11.69
C LYS A 135 13.57 -0.52 13.07
N GLY A 136 14.54 -1.29 13.50
CA GLY A 136 14.52 -1.95 14.81
C GLY A 136 14.23 -3.41 14.76
#